data_f02ed586d0c380431f5645f4d7d30546
#
_entry.id   f02ed586d0c380431f5645f4d7d30546
#
_cell.length_a   1.000
_cell.length_b   1.000
_cell.length_c   1.000
_cell.angle_alpha   90.00
_cell.angle_beta   90.00
_cell.angle_gamma   90.00
#
_symmetry.space_group_name_H-M   'P 1'
#
loop_
_entity.id
_entity.type
_entity.pdbx_description
1 polymer ?
#
loop_
_entity_poly.entity_id
_entity_poly.type
_entity_poly.pdbx_seq_one_letter_code
_entity_poly.pdbx_strand_id
1 'polypeptide(L)'
;FFYAISVNVIRKYLDNLDAISISALAFLFVGPASGIYVFSSDFIPLLNTDGGVRALFFIVILAVIGTSLAVVIFNSLIKDSSAIFAASVTYLIPIVAIFWGILDGENILFTHILGATIILCGVYLVNKKMVN
;
A
#
# COMPACT_ATOMS: atom_id res chain seq x y z
N PHE A 1 -5.60 -9.98 7.10
CA PHE A 1 -6.03 -11.31 6.60
C PHE A 1 -6.01 -11.35 5.07
N PHE A 2 -6.75 -10.48 4.36
CA PHE A 2 -6.83 -10.43 2.89
C PHE A 2 -5.47 -10.17 2.22
N TYR A 3 -4.64 -9.31 2.81
CA TYR A 3 -3.29 -9.06 2.34
C TYR A 3 -2.43 -10.34 2.32
N ALA A 4 -2.47 -11.13 3.40
CA ALA A 4 -1.72 -12.39 3.47
C ALA A 4 -2.22 -13.41 2.43
N ILE A 5 -3.52 -13.48 2.20
CA ILE A 5 -4.09 -14.32 1.13
C ILE A 5 -3.57 -13.85 -0.23
N SER A 6 -3.65 -12.54 -0.53
CA SER A 6 -3.21 -11.96 -1.80
C SER A 6 -1.75 -12.31 -2.11
N VAL A 7 -0.83 -12.09 -1.16
CA VAL A 7 0.60 -12.39 -1.35
C VAL A 7 0.83 -13.88 -1.65
N ASN A 8 0.13 -14.77 -0.94
CA ASN A 8 0.27 -16.22 -1.18
C ASN A 8 -0.37 -16.67 -2.50
N VAL A 9 -1.50 -16.07 -2.89
CA VAL A 9 -2.15 -16.35 -4.19
C VAL A 9 -1.26 -15.93 -5.34
N ILE A 10 -0.70 -14.72 -5.30
CA ILE A 10 0.24 -14.22 -6.31
C ILE A 10 1.40 -15.19 -6.46
N ARG A 11 2.03 -15.57 -5.37
CA ARG A 11 3.18 -16.46 -5.38
C ARG A 11 2.87 -17.87 -5.89
N LYS A 12 1.71 -18.42 -5.52
CA LYS A 12 1.37 -19.83 -5.81
C LYS A 12 0.69 -20.03 -7.16
N TYR A 13 -0.16 -19.10 -7.58
CA TYR A 13 -1.06 -19.30 -8.72
C TYR A 13 -0.80 -18.35 -9.89
N LEU A 14 -0.14 -17.21 -9.65
CA LEU A 14 0.10 -16.18 -10.66
C LEU A 14 1.60 -16.06 -11.03
N ASP A 15 2.38 -17.08 -10.73
CA ASP A 15 3.83 -17.07 -10.98
C ASP A 15 4.17 -16.93 -12.47
N ASN A 16 3.29 -17.41 -13.36
CA ASN A 16 3.47 -17.31 -14.82
C ASN A 16 3.15 -15.91 -15.38
N LEU A 17 2.54 -15.01 -14.60
CA LEU A 17 2.23 -13.65 -15.02
C LEU A 17 3.32 -12.70 -14.52
N ASP A 18 3.64 -11.69 -15.31
CA ASP A 18 4.53 -10.61 -14.88
C ASP A 18 3.83 -9.67 -13.87
N ALA A 19 4.62 -8.93 -13.11
CA ALA A 19 4.11 -8.04 -12.05
C ALA A 19 3.17 -6.95 -12.56
N ILE A 20 3.40 -6.47 -13.79
CA ILE A 20 2.56 -5.46 -14.43
C ILE A 20 1.19 -6.06 -14.76
N SER A 21 1.15 -7.25 -15.35
CA SER A 21 -0.10 -7.95 -15.67
C SER A 21 -0.92 -8.27 -14.43
N ILE A 22 -0.29 -8.71 -13.33
CA ILE A 22 -0.97 -8.94 -12.05
C ILE A 22 -1.60 -7.64 -11.54
N SER A 23 -0.85 -6.54 -11.56
CA SER A 23 -1.33 -5.22 -11.12
C SER A 23 -2.47 -4.71 -12.00
N ALA A 24 -2.33 -4.83 -13.33
CA ALA A 24 -3.33 -4.41 -14.30
C ALA A 24 -4.66 -5.18 -14.13
N LEU A 25 -4.59 -6.50 -13.93
CA LEU A 25 -5.76 -7.31 -13.64
C LEU A 25 -6.45 -6.90 -12.33
N ALA A 26 -5.68 -6.66 -11.28
CA ALA A 26 -6.24 -6.20 -10.00
C ALA A 26 -6.98 -4.87 -10.17
N PHE A 27 -6.40 -3.90 -10.87
CA PHE A 27 -7.05 -2.61 -11.14
C PHE A 27 -8.22 -2.73 -12.10
N LEU A 28 -8.19 -3.67 -13.06
CA LEU A 28 -9.31 -3.93 -13.97
C LEU A 28 -10.57 -4.41 -13.22
N PHE A 29 -10.40 -5.21 -12.16
CA PHE A 29 -11.55 -5.67 -11.36
C PHE A 29 -12.03 -4.60 -10.37
N VAL A 30 -11.13 -3.85 -9.74
CA VAL A 30 -11.48 -2.82 -8.74
C VAL A 30 -11.94 -1.53 -9.40
N GLY A 31 -11.35 -1.15 -10.53
CA GLY A 31 -11.58 0.12 -11.23
C GLY A 31 -13.06 0.38 -11.58
N PRO A 32 -13.77 -0.53 -12.26
CA PRO A 32 -15.16 -0.32 -12.60
C PRO A 32 -16.06 -0.11 -11.37
N ALA A 33 -15.89 -0.92 -10.33
CA ALA A 33 -16.67 -0.78 -9.10
C ALA A 33 -16.40 0.57 -8.41
N SER A 34 -15.14 0.99 -8.33
CA SER A 34 -14.74 2.30 -7.79
C SER A 34 -15.27 3.45 -8.67
N GLY A 35 -15.24 3.29 -10.01
CA GLY A 35 -15.78 4.26 -10.95
C GLY A 35 -17.28 4.47 -10.76
N ILE A 36 -18.05 3.38 -10.67
CA ILE A 36 -19.51 3.46 -10.42
C ILE A 36 -19.78 4.22 -9.12
N TYR A 37 -19.02 3.91 -8.05
CA TYR A 37 -19.16 4.60 -6.76
C TYR A 37 -18.88 6.09 -6.87
N VAL A 38 -17.78 6.49 -7.51
CA VAL A 38 -17.40 7.90 -7.69
C VAL A 38 -18.44 8.66 -8.50
N PHE A 39 -18.93 8.10 -9.61
CA PHE A 39 -19.95 8.75 -10.42
C PHE A 39 -21.35 8.77 -9.78
N SER A 40 -21.60 7.90 -8.80
CA SER A 40 -22.83 7.90 -7.99
C SER A 40 -22.79 8.85 -6.81
N SER A 41 -21.61 9.40 -6.50
CA SER A 41 -21.39 10.38 -5.41
C SER A 41 -21.39 11.80 -5.95
N ASP A 42 -21.47 12.79 -5.06
CA ASP A 42 -21.39 14.21 -5.39
C ASP A 42 -19.97 14.67 -5.78
N PHE A 43 -19.24 13.82 -6.48
CA PHE A 43 -17.84 14.08 -6.88
C PHE A 43 -17.75 15.25 -7.88
N ILE A 44 -18.65 15.30 -8.87
CA ILE A 44 -18.61 16.32 -9.92
C ILE A 44 -18.80 17.73 -9.34
N PRO A 45 -19.82 18.01 -8.46
CA PRO A 45 -19.94 19.27 -7.77
C PRO A 45 -18.70 19.69 -6.98
N LEU A 46 -18.00 18.73 -6.34
CA LEU A 46 -16.79 19.02 -5.56
C LEU A 46 -15.64 19.56 -6.43
N LEU A 47 -15.56 19.18 -7.70
CA LEU A 47 -14.54 19.71 -8.62
C LEU A 47 -14.73 21.20 -8.91
N ASN A 48 -15.97 21.71 -8.82
CA ASN A 48 -16.30 23.10 -9.06
C ASN A 48 -16.09 23.99 -7.81
N THR A 49 -15.67 23.42 -6.69
CA THR A 49 -15.32 24.20 -5.49
C THR A 49 -13.91 24.79 -5.60
N ASP A 50 -13.65 25.88 -4.85
CA ASP A 50 -12.32 26.46 -4.77
C ASP A 50 -11.29 25.40 -4.29
N GLY A 51 -10.34 25.09 -5.18
CA GLY A 51 -9.32 24.09 -4.90
C GLY A 51 -9.68 22.65 -5.27
N GLY A 52 -10.90 22.34 -5.72
CA GLY A 52 -11.33 20.98 -6.09
C GLY A 52 -10.45 20.35 -7.18
N VAL A 53 -10.16 21.09 -8.24
CA VAL A 53 -9.26 20.64 -9.31
C VAL A 53 -7.83 20.42 -8.80
N ARG A 54 -7.34 21.29 -7.92
CA ARG A 54 -6.01 21.13 -7.31
C ARG A 54 -5.94 19.89 -6.42
N ALA A 55 -6.97 19.65 -5.63
CA ALA A 55 -7.08 18.45 -4.82
C ALA A 55 -7.10 17.18 -5.69
N LEU A 56 -7.87 17.19 -6.79
CA LEU A 56 -7.89 16.08 -7.76
C LEU A 56 -6.49 15.84 -8.35
N PHE A 57 -5.75 16.87 -8.70
CA PHE A 57 -4.39 16.73 -9.22
C PHE A 57 -3.46 15.99 -8.24
N PHE A 58 -3.50 16.35 -6.95
CA PHE A 58 -2.73 15.63 -5.93
C PHE A 58 -3.21 14.19 -5.71
N ILE A 59 -4.53 13.95 -5.78
CA ILE A 59 -5.09 12.58 -5.70
C ILE A 59 -4.60 11.74 -6.88
N VAL A 60 -4.56 12.29 -8.09
CA VAL A 60 -4.06 11.57 -9.27
C VAL A 60 -2.57 11.23 -9.11
N ILE A 61 -1.74 12.17 -8.64
CA ILE A 61 -0.32 11.90 -8.35
C ILE A 61 -0.20 10.77 -7.32
N LEU A 62 -0.95 10.83 -6.24
CA LEU A 62 -0.96 9.80 -5.20
C LEU A 62 -1.41 8.44 -5.77
N ALA A 63 -2.44 8.42 -6.60
CA ALA A 63 -2.95 7.18 -7.22
C ALA A 63 -1.92 6.57 -8.18
N VAL A 64 -1.27 7.37 -9.01
CA VAL A 64 -0.30 6.88 -10.01
C VAL A 64 1.02 6.48 -9.33
N ILE A 65 1.61 7.35 -8.53
CA ILE A 65 2.94 7.12 -7.94
C ILE A 65 2.80 6.31 -6.64
N GLY A 66 1.98 6.75 -5.70
CA GLY A 66 1.85 6.13 -4.37
C GLY A 66 1.09 4.81 -4.38
N THR A 67 0.27 4.55 -5.38
CA THR A 67 -0.51 3.31 -5.46
C THR A 67 -0.11 2.45 -6.65
N SER A 68 -0.30 2.91 -7.88
CA SER A 68 -0.10 2.05 -9.06
C SER A 68 1.35 1.60 -9.21
N LEU A 69 2.30 2.53 -9.17
CA LEU A 69 3.72 2.20 -9.26
C LEU A 69 4.19 1.37 -8.06
N ALA A 70 3.76 1.73 -6.85
CA ALA A 70 4.10 0.99 -5.65
C ALA A 70 3.58 -0.46 -5.67
N VAL A 71 2.36 -0.70 -6.18
CA VAL A 71 1.79 -2.05 -6.32
C VAL A 71 2.57 -2.87 -7.34
N VAL A 72 2.98 -2.28 -8.48
CA VAL A 72 3.82 -2.98 -9.46
C VAL A 72 5.16 -3.38 -8.86
N ILE A 73 5.84 -2.45 -8.19
CA ILE A 73 7.13 -2.73 -7.51
C ILE A 73 6.95 -3.82 -6.45
N PHE A 74 5.88 -3.75 -5.67
CA PHE A 74 5.61 -4.75 -4.63
C PHE A 74 5.31 -6.13 -5.21
N ASN A 75 4.55 -6.22 -6.31
CA ASN A 75 4.30 -7.48 -7.00
C ASN A 75 5.59 -8.05 -7.62
N SER A 76 6.49 -7.22 -8.16
CA SER A 76 7.83 -7.66 -8.59
C SER A 76 8.60 -8.23 -7.40
N LEU A 77 8.58 -7.55 -6.26
CA LEU A 77 9.27 -8.03 -5.05
C LEU A 77 8.74 -9.39 -4.58
N ILE A 78 7.42 -9.62 -4.63
CA ILE A 78 6.83 -10.93 -4.30
C ILE A 78 7.35 -12.01 -5.24
N LYS A 79 7.50 -11.72 -6.52
CA LYS A 79 7.94 -12.68 -7.54
C LYS A 79 9.42 -12.97 -7.45
N ASP A 80 10.24 -11.93 -7.31
CA ASP A 80 11.70 -12.02 -7.34
C ASP A 80 12.30 -12.49 -6.00
N SER A 81 11.50 -12.47 -4.93
CA SER A 81 11.92 -12.90 -3.59
C SER A 81 10.99 -13.95 -2.99
N SER A 82 10.92 -14.02 -1.68
CA SER A 82 9.91 -14.84 -0.98
C SER A 82 8.72 -13.99 -0.53
N ALA A 83 7.54 -14.63 -0.41
CA ALA A 83 6.35 -13.96 0.15
C ALA A 83 6.61 -13.37 1.55
N ILE A 84 7.46 -14.03 2.33
CA ILE A 84 7.87 -13.59 3.67
C ILE A 84 8.73 -12.35 3.60
N PHE A 85 9.70 -12.32 2.69
CA PHE A 85 10.57 -11.15 2.49
C PHE A 85 9.76 -9.96 2.00
N ALA A 86 8.89 -10.14 1.01
CA ALA A 86 8.01 -9.09 0.53
C ALA A 86 7.11 -8.54 1.65
N ALA A 87 6.53 -9.42 2.48
CA ALA A 87 5.75 -9.01 3.64
C ALA A 87 6.59 -8.23 4.66
N SER A 88 7.87 -8.58 4.86
CA SER A 88 8.72 -7.90 5.83
C SER A 88 9.06 -6.45 5.46
N VAL A 89 9.02 -6.09 4.17
CA VAL A 89 9.18 -4.69 3.74
C VAL A 89 8.09 -3.78 4.32
N THR A 90 6.87 -4.31 4.48
CA THR A 90 5.75 -3.52 5.06
C THR A 90 5.97 -3.16 6.53
N TYR A 91 6.90 -3.82 7.21
CA TYR A 91 7.26 -3.52 8.59
C TYR A 91 8.09 -2.23 8.74
N LEU A 92 8.64 -1.73 7.64
CA LEU A 92 9.31 -0.43 7.62
C LEU A 92 8.30 0.74 7.63
N ILE A 93 7.03 0.48 7.31
CA ILE A 93 5.98 1.50 7.23
C ILE A 93 5.90 2.37 8.49
N PRO A 94 5.88 1.81 9.73
CA PRO A 94 5.80 2.64 10.93
C PRO A 94 6.99 3.59 11.08
N ILE A 95 8.19 3.15 10.69
CA ILE A 95 9.42 3.97 10.76
C ILE A 95 9.33 5.13 9.76
N VAL A 96 8.95 4.82 8.53
CA VAL A 96 8.79 5.82 7.46
C VAL A 96 7.67 6.80 7.80
N ALA A 97 6.55 6.32 8.37
CA ALA A 97 5.44 7.17 8.77
C ALA A 97 5.86 8.17 9.86
N ILE A 98 6.59 7.73 10.89
CA ILE A 98 7.12 8.62 11.95
C ILE A 98 8.09 9.64 11.35
N PHE A 99 8.98 9.20 10.46
CA PHE A 99 9.93 10.10 9.80
C PHE A 99 9.21 11.21 9.02
N TRP A 100 8.21 10.88 8.21
CA TRP A 100 7.40 11.85 7.48
C TRP A 100 6.59 12.75 8.41
N GLY A 101 5.98 12.21 9.47
CA GLY A 101 5.26 13.01 10.46
C GLY A 101 6.15 14.07 11.12
N ILE A 102 7.42 13.73 11.43
CA ILE A 102 8.39 14.69 11.96
C ILE A 102 8.70 15.79 10.94
N LEU A 103 8.90 15.43 9.67
CA LEU A 103 9.19 16.41 8.60
C LEU A 103 8.02 17.36 8.34
N ASP A 104 6.79 16.87 8.51
CA ASP A 104 5.56 17.64 8.33
C ASP A 104 5.18 18.47 9.59
N GLY A 105 6.01 18.40 10.64
CA GLY A 105 5.83 19.15 11.88
C GLY A 105 4.75 18.59 12.80
N GLU A 106 4.37 17.32 12.63
CA GLU A 106 3.42 16.66 13.51
C GLU A 106 4.01 16.42 14.90
N ASN A 107 3.18 16.55 15.92
CA ASN A 107 3.58 16.21 17.30
C ASN A 107 3.62 14.69 17.45
N ILE A 108 4.83 14.13 17.48
CA ILE A 108 5.02 12.70 17.70
C ILE A 108 4.81 12.40 19.18
N LEU A 109 3.69 11.80 19.51
CA LEU A 109 3.35 11.37 20.86
C LEU A 109 4.15 10.10 21.21
N PHE A 110 4.38 9.90 22.49
CA PHE A 110 5.01 8.68 23.01
C PHE A 110 4.26 7.40 22.58
N THR A 111 2.93 7.48 22.42
CA THR A 111 2.10 6.39 21.92
C THR A 111 2.44 5.95 20.49
N HIS A 112 2.88 6.86 19.62
CA HIS A 112 3.31 6.53 18.25
C HIS A 112 4.61 5.71 18.28
N ILE A 113 5.57 6.11 19.12
CA ILE A 113 6.84 5.39 19.29
C ILE A 113 6.59 4.02 19.92
N LEU A 114 5.75 3.95 20.94
CA LEU A 114 5.39 2.69 21.59
C LEU A 114 4.72 1.72 20.61
N GLY A 115 3.75 2.20 19.82
CA GLY A 115 3.07 1.40 18.81
C GLY A 115 4.04 0.86 17.74
N ALA A 116 4.92 1.72 17.22
CA ALA A 116 5.95 1.31 16.26
C ALA A 116 6.89 0.25 16.84
N THR A 117 7.31 0.43 18.08
CA THR A 117 8.19 -0.52 18.78
C THR A 117 7.51 -1.89 18.95
N ILE A 118 6.24 -1.93 19.35
CA ILE A 118 5.47 -3.17 19.49
C ILE A 118 5.35 -3.89 18.13
N ILE A 119 5.07 -3.15 17.05
CA ILE A 119 5.01 -3.71 15.69
C ILE A 119 6.35 -4.33 15.31
N LEU A 120 7.46 -3.60 15.47
CA LEU A 120 8.80 -4.08 15.12
C LEU A 120 9.23 -5.27 15.96
N CYS A 121 8.90 -5.30 17.24
CA CYS A 121 9.14 -6.47 18.10
C CYS A 121 8.36 -7.69 17.65
N GLY A 122 7.07 -7.53 17.31
CA GLY A 122 6.25 -8.61 16.78
C GLY A 122 6.84 -9.21 15.50
N VAL A 123 7.29 -8.35 14.60
CA VAL A 123 7.97 -8.73 13.36
C VAL A 123 9.25 -9.51 13.61
N TYR A 124 10.10 -8.99 14.48
CA TYR A 124 11.35 -9.65 14.84
C TYR A 124 11.11 -11.07 15.38
N LEU A 125 10.10 -11.23 16.24
CA LEU A 125 9.75 -12.54 16.81
C LEU A 125 9.26 -13.53 15.73
N VAL A 126 8.47 -13.07 14.77
CA VAL A 126 8.01 -13.90 13.64
C VAL A 126 9.17 -14.33 12.77
N ASN A 127 10.05 -13.39 12.39
CA ASN A 127 11.19 -13.71 11.52
C ASN A 127 12.21 -14.63 12.21
N LYS A 128 12.46 -14.47 13.50
CA LYS A 128 13.37 -15.34 14.25
C LYS A 128 12.93 -16.80 14.26
N LYS A 129 11.61 -17.05 14.30
CA LYS A 129 11.05 -18.41 14.30
C LYS A 129 11.18 -19.11 12.95
N MET A 130 11.44 -18.38 11.86
CA MET A 130 11.53 -18.95 10.51
C MET A 130 12.96 -19.23 10.06
N VAL A 131 13.95 -18.75 10.79
CA VAL A 131 15.40 -18.99 10.49
C VAL A 131 15.91 -20.22 11.24
N ASN A 132 15.21 -20.75 12.21
CA ASN A 132 15.47 -21.99 12.94
C ASN A 132 14.51 -23.11 12.50
#